data_1125c09ffb1848af655e3685723f1f94
#
_entry.id   1125c09ffb1848af655e3685723f1f94
#
_cell.length_a   1.000
_cell.length_b   1.000
_cell.length_c   1.000
_cell.angle_alpha   90.00
_cell.angle_beta   90.00
_cell.angle_gamma   90.00
#
_symmetry.space_group_name_H-M   'P 1'
#
loop_
_entity.id
_entity.type
_entity.pdbx_description
1 polymer ?
#
loop_
_entity_poly.entity_id
_entity_poly.type
_entity_poly.pdbx_seq_one_letter_code
_entity_poly.pdbx_strand_id
1 'polypeptide(L)'
;SLQLIGAVAFLLFQLVQAAEALVLRQFGIDVSDNLQARKVVTQVTVLKKVALVIIGIFTLASMLMVFDSVRQFGTSILASAGIAGIIIGFAAQRSIATLLAGFQIALTQPIRIDDVVIVENEWGRIEDITLTYVTVRIWDRGRLIVPIMYFIERPFQNWTRASADLLGSVFLHVDYTVPLGPLRREFARILDESPYWDRQVKVLQVTDAKEHTLELRALASAVDASTAWDLRCEVREKLVEFLQKNYPESLPRARAELYPTASGGGSLPRGTPG
;
A
#
# COMPACT_ATOMS: atom_id res chain seq x y z
N SER A 1 38.57 33.90 22.89
CA SER A 1 37.38 33.58 22.04
C SER A 1 37.76 32.97 20.70
N LEU A 2 38.73 33.51 19.93
CA LEU A 2 39.12 33.03 18.60
C LEU A 2 39.69 31.60 18.64
N GLN A 3 40.52 31.29 19.65
CA GLN A 3 41.09 29.96 19.87
C GLN A 3 39.99 28.91 20.12
N LEU A 4 38.93 29.26 20.84
CA LEU A 4 37.83 28.36 21.14
C LEU A 4 37.01 28.05 19.89
N ILE A 5 36.76 29.08 19.05
CA ILE A 5 36.07 28.88 17.73
C ILE A 5 36.90 27.97 16.83
N GLY A 6 38.22 28.22 16.75
CA GLY A 6 39.11 27.38 15.97
C GLY A 6 39.20 25.94 16.50
N ALA A 7 39.21 25.73 17.80
CA ALA A 7 39.22 24.43 18.40
C ALA A 7 37.92 23.64 18.14
N VAL A 8 36.76 24.31 18.24
CA VAL A 8 35.44 23.71 17.93
C VAL A 8 35.38 23.35 16.46
N ALA A 9 35.79 24.24 15.57
CA ALA A 9 35.80 23.99 14.11
C ALA A 9 36.70 22.80 13.76
N PHE A 10 37.89 22.76 14.38
CA PHE A 10 38.81 21.62 14.18
C PHE A 10 38.22 20.29 14.69
N LEU A 11 37.56 20.32 15.83
CA LEU A 11 36.91 19.14 16.41
C LEU A 11 35.75 18.64 15.48
N LEU A 12 34.94 19.55 14.99
CA LEU A 12 33.88 19.20 14.03
C LEU A 12 34.47 18.64 12.72
N PHE A 13 35.55 19.22 12.21
CA PHE A 13 36.24 18.70 11.05
C PHE A 13 36.77 17.28 11.27
N GLN A 14 37.42 17.02 12.41
CA GLN A 14 37.91 15.69 12.78
C GLN A 14 36.77 14.68 12.93
N LEU A 15 35.63 15.11 13.47
CA LEU A 15 34.46 14.26 13.64
C LEU A 15 33.87 13.84 12.30
N VAL A 16 33.81 14.75 11.33
CA VAL A 16 33.38 14.43 9.95
C VAL A 16 34.35 13.46 9.26
N GLN A 17 35.64 13.64 9.44
CA GLN A 17 36.68 12.75 8.91
C GLN A 17 36.60 11.35 9.55
N ALA A 18 36.42 11.28 10.86
CA ALA A 18 36.28 10.02 11.59
C ALA A 18 35.01 9.26 11.18
N ALA A 19 33.88 9.95 11.01
CA ALA A 19 32.64 9.37 10.52
C ALA A 19 32.78 8.77 9.12
N GLU A 20 33.43 9.49 8.20
CA GLU A 20 33.74 8.96 6.86
C GLU A 20 34.60 7.71 6.95
N ALA A 21 35.70 7.75 7.71
CA ALA A 21 36.60 6.61 7.84
C ALA A 21 35.91 5.38 8.47
N LEU A 22 35.00 5.58 9.42
CA LEU A 22 34.23 4.52 10.06
C LEU A 22 33.28 3.86 9.07
N VAL A 23 32.53 4.64 8.30
CA VAL A 23 31.59 4.14 7.28
C VAL A 23 32.35 3.40 6.19
N LEU A 24 33.45 3.95 5.68
CA LEU A 24 34.25 3.31 4.63
C LEU A 24 34.89 2.00 5.09
N ARG A 25 35.30 1.89 6.36
CA ARG A 25 35.82 0.62 6.93
C ARG A 25 34.75 -0.45 7.05
N GLN A 26 33.52 -0.08 7.37
CA GLN A 26 32.42 -1.04 7.56
C GLN A 26 31.95 -1.67 6.25
N PHE A 27 32.12 -0.99 5.11
CA PHE A 27 31.66 -1.46 3.80
C PHE A 27 32.76 -2.14 2.95
N GLY A 28 33.95 -2.45 3.51
CA GLY A 28 34.99 -3.31 2.91
C GLY A 28 35.27 -3.01 1.42
N ILE A 29 36.07 -1.98 1.12
CA ILE A 29 36.31 -1.47 -0.24
C ILE A 29 37.16 -2.39 -1.12
N ASP A 30 37.63 -3.52 -0.60
CA ASP A 30 38.63 -4.39 -1.24
C ASP A 30 38.08 -5.41 -2.27
N VAL A 31 36.81 -5.34 -2.65
CA VAL A 31 36.26 -6.26 -3.65
C VAL A 31 36.00 -5.49 -4.95
N SER A 32 36.74 -5.83 -5.99
CA SER A 32 36.83 -5.15 -7.28
C SER A 32 35.53 -5.03 -8.11
N ASP A 33 34.42 -5.64 -7.68
CA ASP A 33 33.16 -5.65 -8.42
C ASP A 33 31.91 -5.33 -7.56
N ASN A 34 32.03 -4.46 -6.56
CA ASN A 34 30.93 -4.13 -5.67
C ASN A 34 30.29 -2.77 -6.02
N LEU A 35 29.27 -2.78 -6.91
CA LEU A 35 28.49 -1.61 -7.29
C LEU A 35 27.86 -0.92 -6.06
N GLN A 36 27.51 -1.66 -5.01
CA GLN A 36 26.98 -1.11 -3.76
C GLN A 36 28.02 -0.30 -2.99
N ALA A 37 29.27 -0.79 -2.90
CA ALA A 37 30.34 -0.05 -2.24
C ALA A 37 30.64 1.28 -2.94
N ARG A 38 30.67 1.33 -4.27
CA ARG A 38 30.87 2.56 -5.05
C ARG A 38 29.76 3.58 -4.80
N LYS A 39 28.51 3.13 -4.68
CA LYS A 39 27.35 3.99 -4.34
C LYS A 39 27.53 4.64 -2.99
N VAL A 40 27.89 3.84 -1.96
CA VAL A 40 28.10 4.32 -0.59
C VAL A 40 29.26 5.33 -0.53
N VAL A 41 30.40 5.04 -1.17
CA VAL A 41 31.55 5.95 -1.24
C VAL A 41 31.15 7.30 -1.83
N THR A 42 30.42 7.30 -2.94
CA THR A 42 29.97 8.54 -3.57
C THR A 42 29.04 9.33 -2.65
N GLN A 43 28.07 8.67 -2.01
CA GLN A 43 27.14 9.32 -1.08
C GLN A 43 27.85 9.94 0.12
N VAL A 44 28.76 9.22 0.75
CA VAL A 44 29.54 9.69 1.91
C VAL A 44 30.44 10.85 1.53
N THR A 45 31.10 10.79 0.36
CA THR A 45 31.95 11.88 -0.13
C THR A 45 31.15 13.16 -0.39
N VAL A 46 29.95 13.06 -1.01
CA VAL A 46 29.10 14.23 -1.23
C VAL A 46 28.62 14.81 0.11
N LEU A 47 28.15 13.97 1.02
CA LEU A 47 27.67 14.40 2.33
C LEU A 47 28.78 15.10 3.15
N LYS A 48 30.01 14.54 3.12
CA LYS A 48 31.20 15.19 3.72
C LYS A 48 31.43 16.57 3.16
N LYS A 49 31.43 16.73 1.80
CA LYS A 49 31.66 18.04 1.17
C LYS A 49 30.62 19.07 1.64
N VAL A 50 29.35 18.69 1.68
CA VAL A 50 28.26 19.56 2.16
C VAL A 50 28.48 19.94 3.61
N ALA A 51 28.78 18.99 4.49
CA ALA A 51 29.05 19.25 5.90
C ALA A 51 30.24 20.21 6.12
N LEU A 52 31.32 20.02 5.36
CA LEU A 52 32.51 20.89 5.45
C LEU A 52 32.21 22.31 5.00
N VAL A 53 31.41 22.51 3.96
CA VAL A 53 30.98 23.84 3.51
C VAL A 53 30.15 24.54 4.60
N ILE A 54 29.21 23.82 5.21
CA ILE A 54 28.39 24.37 6.31
C ILE A 54 29.27 24.74 7.51
N ILE A 55 30.16 23.86 7.94
CA ILE A 55 31.09 24.14 9.03
C ILE A 55 31.98 25.36 8.71
N GLY A 56 32.46 25.46 7.46
CA GLY A 56 33.27 26.58 7.02
C GLY A 56 32.53 27.93 7.11
N ILE A 57 31.29 27.99 6.63
CA ILE A 57 30.44 29.19 6.69
C ILE A 57 30.21 29.61 8.15
N PHE A 58 29.80 28.69 9.03
CA PHE A 58 29.56 28.99 10.43
C PHE A 58 30.83 29.41 11.15
N THR A 59 31.97 28.79 10.88
CA THR A 59 33.25 29.14 11.43
C THR A 59 33.67 30.54 11.04
N LEU A 60 33.58 30.86 9.73
CA LEU A 60 33.90 32.20 9.22
C LEU A 60 33.02 33.28 9.85
N ALA A 61 31.71 33.08 9.88
CA ALA A 61 30.76 34.00 10.46
C ALA A 61 31.08 34.23 11.97
N SER A 62 31.35 33.14 12.73
CA SER A 62 31.69 33.21 14.16
C SER A 62 33.01 33.93 14.41
N MET A 63 34.02 33.75 13.52
CA MET A 63 35.28 34.51 13.59
C MET A 63 35.10 36.00 13.35
N LEU A 64 34.29 36.39 12.36
CA LEU A 64 33.98 37.78 12.07
C LEU A 64 33.26 38.47 13.23
N MET A 65 32.41 37.76 13.96
CA MET A 65 31.67 38.28 15.12
C MET A 65 32.57 38.65 16.30
N VAL A 66 33.82 38.15 16.35
CA VAL A 66 34.77 38.45 17.48
C VAL A 66 35.32 39.87 17.36
N PHE A 67 35.37 40.44 16.15
CA PHE A 67 35.90 41.79 15.92
C PHE A 67 34.78 42.82 15.85
N ASP A 68 34.77 43.80 16.75
CA ASP A 68 33.71 44.80 16.85
C ASP A 68 33.48 45.57 15.56
N SER A 69 34.59 45.90 14.82
CA SER A 69 34.53 46.63 13.55
C SER A 69 33.82 45.89 12.43
N VAL A 70 33.77 44.56 12.44
CA VAL A 70 33.17 43.70 11.40
C VAL A 70 32.03 42.85 11.92
N ARG A 71 31.66 42.98 13.18
CA ARG A 71 30.60 42.21 13.86
C ARG A 71 29.26 42.32 13.09
N GLN A 72 28.95 43.48 12.54
CA GLN A 72 27.75 43.72 11.76
C GLN A 72 27.73 42.88 10.50
N PHE A 73 28.85 42.61 9.87
CA PHE A 73 28.92 41.70 8.70
C PHE A 73 28.68 40.25 9.11
N GLY A 74 29.27 39.84 10.25
CA GLY A 74 29.04 38.48 10.76
C GLY A 74 27.55 38.21 11.08
N THR A 75 26.88 39.17 11.73
CA THR A 75 25.43 39.09 12.01
C THR A 75 24.59 39.08 10.74
N SER A 76 24.96 39.88 9.73
CA SER A 76 24.27 39.92 8.45
C SER A 76 24.40 38.60 7.68
N ILE A 77 25.58 37.97 7.72
CA ILE A 77 25.81 36.64 7.10
C ILE A 77 24.92 35.59 7.80
N LEU A 78 24.88 35.58 9.14
CA LEU A 78 24.05 34.62 9.90
C LEU A 78 22.56 34.87 9.64
N ALA A 79 22.11 36.13 9.59
CA ALA A 79 20.73 36.46 9.28
C ALA A 79 20.35 35.97 7.86
N SER A 80 21.21 36.24 6.87
CA SER A 80 21.01 35.77 5.49
C SER A 80 21.02 34.25 5.39
N ALA A 81 21.92 33.58 6.10
CA ALA A 81 21.96 32.10 6.21
C ALA A 81 20.69 31.53 6.86
N GLY A 82 20.13 32.24 7.87
CA GLY A 82 18.87 31.88 8.50
C GLY A 82 17.69 31.93 7.53
N ILE A 83 17.59 33.02 6.75
CA ILE A 83 16.55 33.14 5.69
C ILE A 83 16.73 32.08 4.62
N ALA A 84 17.95 31.88 4.14
CA ALA A 84 18.26 30.83 3.17
C ALA A 84 17.91 29.44 3.73
N GLY A 85 18.17 29.19 5.01
CA GLY A 85 17.81 27.96 5.70
C GLY A 85 16.32 27.69 5.74
N ILE A 86 15.50 28.73 5.97
CA ILE A 86 14.03 28.62 5.92
C ILE A 86 13.57 28.26 4.50
N ILE A 87 14.09 28.93 3.47
CA ILE A 87 13.73 28.66 2.08
C ILE A 87 14.12 27.22 1.68
N ILE A 88 15.33 26.78 2.03
CA ILE A 88 15.80 25.42 1.80
C ILE A 88 14.96 24.42 2.59
N GLY A 89 14.59 24.74 3.83
CA GLY A 89 13.73 23.91 4.68
C GLY A 89 12.36 23.67 4.05
N PHE A 90 11.72 24.71 3.56
CA PHE A 90 10.45 24.58 2.82
C PHE A 90 10.61 23.76 1.53
N ALA A 91 11.68 24.01 0.76
CA ALA A 91 11.96 23.24 -0.44
C ALA A 91 12.21 21.74 -0.15
N ALA A 92 12.83 21.42 0.99
CA ALA A 92 13.15 20.06 1.42
C ALA A 92 12.01 19.39 2.22
N GLN A 93 10.95 20.10 2.58
CA GLN A 93 9.90 19.64 3.49
C GLN A 93 9.33 18.27 3.08
N ARG A 94 9.03 18.08 1.81
CA ARG A 94 8.47 16.83 1.29
C ARG A 94 9.45 15.65 1.45
N SER A 95 10.72 15.86 1.19
CA SER A 95 11.75 14.84 1.33
C SER A 95 11.95 14.44 2.80
N ILE A 96 11.96 15.43 3.70
CA ILE A 96 12.05 15.20 5.14
C ILE A 96 10.81 14.43 5.64
N ALA A 97 9.61 14.84 5.22
CA ALA A 97 8.37 14.14 5.55
C ALA A 97 8.41 12.66 5.11
N THR A 98 8.91 12.36 3.90
CA THR A 98 9.05 10.99 3.41
C THR A 98 10.02 10.17 4.26
N LEU A 99 11.15 10.74 4.67
CA LEU A 99 12.10 10.05 5.55
C LEU A 99 11.52 9.77 6.94
N LEU A 100 10.80 10.76 7.51
CA LEU A 100 10.09 10.59 8.79
C LEU A 100 9.01 9.51 8.69
N ALA A 101 8.29 9.46 7.56
CA ALA A 101 7.32 8.40 7.28
C ALA A 101 7.95 7.00 7.29
N GLY A 102 9.10 6.84 6.63
CA GLY A 102 9.85 5.58 6.66
C GLY A 102 10.28 5.18 8.06
N PHE A 103 10.78 6.13 8.84
CA PHE A 103 11.12 5.92 10.23
C PHE A 103 9.90 5.55 11.09
N GLN A 104 8.78 6.24 10.90
CA GLN A 104 7.53 5.95 11.61
C GLN A 104 7.05 4.53 11.31
N ILE A 105 7.05 4.09 10.04
CA ILE A 105 6.68 2.72 9.66
C ILE A 105 7.60 1.70 10.31
N ALA A 106 8.90 1.94 10.35
CA ALA A 106 9.86 1.06 10.99
C ALA A 106 9.59 0.88 12.50
N LEU A 107 9.16 1.95 13.19
CA LEU A 107 8.83 1.91 14.61
C LEU A 107 7.46 1.30 14.91
N THR A 108 6.41 1.74 14.18
CA THR A 108 5.01 1.36 14.47
C THR A 108 4.60 0.08 13.76
N GLN A 109 5.34 -0.32 12.72
CA GLN A 109 5.15 -1.54 11.94
C GLN A 109 3.69 -1.78 11.51
N PRO A 110 3.01 -0.81 10.88
CA PRO A 110 1.67 -1.04 10.33
C PRO A 110 1.68 -2.08 9.21
N ILE A 111 2.83 -2.26 8.58
CA ILE A 111 3.16 -3.27 7.57
C ILE A 111 4.50 -3.93 7.92
N ARG A 112 4.67 -5.18 7.51
CA ARG A 112 5.90 -5.97 7.67
C ARG A 112 6.25 -6.66 6.37
N ILE A 113 7.50 -7.09 6.24
CA ILE A 113 7.92 -7.98 5.14
C ILE A 113 7.07 -9.25 5.21
N ASP A 114 6.70 -9.79 4.06
CA ASP A 114 5.79 -10.92 3.87
C ASP A 114 4.31 -10.69 4.21
N ASP A 115 3.90 -9.51 4.70
CA ASP A 115 2.49 -9.20 4.84
C ASP A 115 1.76 -9.25 3.49
N VAL A 116 0.55 -9.81 3.52
CA VAL A 116 -0.38 -9.78 2.38
C VAL A 116 -1.25 -8.54 2.49
N VAL A 117 -1.19 -7.70 1.46
CA VAL A 117 -1.88 -6.42 1.42
C VAL A 117 -2.68 -6.24 0.14
N ILE A 118 -3.74 -5.42 0.22
CA ILE A 118 -4.42 -4.88 -0.97
C ILE A 118 -4.14 -3.39 -1.01
N VAL A 119 -3.44 -2.97 -2.06
CA VAL A 119 -3.04 -1.58 -2.33
C VAL A 119 -3.43 -1.24 -3.76
N GLU A 120 -4.15 -0.12 -3.97
CA GLU A 120 -4.67 0.31 -5.29
C GLU A 120 -5.45 -0.82 -6.02
N ASN A 121 -6.25 -1.60 -5.28
CA ASN A 121 -7.00 -2.78 -5.72
C ASN A 121 -6.14 -3.97 -6.19
N GLU A 122 -4.83 -3.90 -6.04
CA GLU A 122 -3.92 -5.00 -6.33
C GLU A 122 -3.64 -5.80 -5.06
N TRP A 123 -3.86 -7.11 -5.16
CA TRP A 123 -3.51 -8.07 -4.11
C TRP A 123 -2.04 -8.46 -4.28
N GLY A 124 -1.26 -8.35 -3.21
CA GLY A 124 0.14 -8.70 -3.26
C GLY A 124 0.77 -8.90 -1.89
N ARG A 125 2.05 -9.30 -1.90
CA ARG A 125 2.86 -9.55 -0.72
C ARG A 125 3.99 -8.52 -0.65
N ILE A 126 4.24 -7.96 0.51
CA ILE A 126 5.33 -7.01 0.73
C ILE A 126 6.67 -7.75 0.60
N GLU A 127 7.47 -7.35 -0.39
CA GLU A 127 8.79 -7.94 -0.68
C GLU A 127 9.92 -7.15 -0.02
N ASP A 128 9.81 -5.82 0.01
CA ASP A 128 10.84 -4.93 0.57
C ASP A 128 10.23 -3.64 1.11
N ILE A 129 10.81 -3.11 2.19
CA ILE A 129 10.41 -1.84 2.81
C ILE A 129 11.65 -0.98 2.93
N THR A 130 11.71 0.11 2.14
CA THR A 130 12.77 1.11 2.20
C THR A 130 12.30 2.37 2.96
N LEU A 131 13.19 3.35 3.15
CA LEU A 131 12.84 4.62 3.77
C LEU A 131 11.90 5.49 2.92
N THR A 132 11.78 5.21 1.62
CA THR A 132 11.05 6.08 0.68
C THR A 132 9.94 5.37 -0.08
N TYR A 133 10.01 4.07 -0.22
CA TYR A 133 9.02 3.25 -0.93
C TYR A 133 8.94 1.85 -0.34
N VAL A 134 7.84 1.18 -0.64
CA VAL A 134 7.58 -0.24 -0.36
C VAL A 134 7.42 -0.96 -1.69
N THR A 135 8.03 -2.14 -1.83
CA THR A 135 7.86 -3.01 -2.99
C THR A 135 6.84 -4.10 -2.64
N VAL A 136 5.74 -4.12 -3.37
CA VAL A 136 4.70 -5.14 -3.25
C VAL A 136 4.76 -6.04 -4.47
N ARG A 137 5.01 -7.33 -4.26
CA ARG A 137 4.97 -8.34 -5.32
C ARG A 137 3.53 -8.80 -5.53
N ILE A 138 2.96 -8.47 -6.69
CA ILE A 138 1.60 -8.85 -7.08
C ILE A 138 1.56 -10.27 -7.64
N TRP A 139 0.36 -10.82 -7.79
CA TRP A 139 0.10 -12.23 -8.15
C TRP A 139 0.72 -12.64 -9.51
N ASP A 140 0.82 -11.73 -10.48
CA ASP A 140 1.42 -11.94 -11.80
C ASP A 140 2.96 -11.88 -11.81
N ARG A 141 3.59 -11.80 -10.60
CA ARG A 141 5.02 -11.58 -10.36
C ARG A 141 5.51 -10.17 -10.72
N GLY A 142 4.63 -9.26 -11.07
CA GLY A 142 4.93 -7.83 -11.17
C GLY A 142 5.30 -7.25 -9.80
N ARG A 143 5.94 -6.09 -9.81
CA ARG A 143 6.29 -5.34 -8.60
C ARG A 143 5.63 -3.98 -8.64
N LEU A 144 4.75 -3.74 -7.71
CA LEU A 144 4.14 -2.44 -7.47
C LEU A 144 5.04 -1.66 -6.50
N ILE A 145 5.61 -0.55 -6.97
CA ILE A 145 6.43 0.35 -6.16
C ILE A 145 5.54 1.44 -5.59
N VAL A 146 5.29 1.38 -4.30
CA VAL A 146 4.37 2.27 -3.59
C VAL A 146 5.17 3.25 -2.74
N PRO A 147 5.01 4.58 -2.89
CA PRO A 147 5.63 5.54 -2.01
C PRO A 147 5.30 5.27 -0.54
N ILE A 148 6.28 5.41 0.36
CA ILE A 148 6.10 5.10 1.78
C ILE A 148 4.97 5.93 2.43
N MET A 149 4.76 7.17 1.99
CA MET A 149 3.70 8.07 2.45
C MET A 149 2.30 7.51 2.21
N TYR A 150 2.11 6.67 1.18
CA TYR A 150 0.83 6.01 0.91
C TYR A 150 0.31 5.24 2.12
N PHE A 151 1.18 4.47 2.78
CA PHE A 151 0.83 3.64 3.94
C PHE A 151 0.55 4.44 5.22
N ILE A 152 0.85 5.75 5.22
CA ILE A 152 0.55 6.66 6.33
C ILE A 152 -0.71 7.48 6.04
N GLU A 153 -0.87 7.94 4.80
CA GLU A 153 -1.92 8.90 4.43
C GLU A 153 -3.19 8.24 3.90
N ARG A 154 -3.09 7.01 3.37
CA ARG A 154 -4.21 6.32 2.73
C ARG A 154 -4.59 5.02 3.44
N PRO A 155 -5.88 4.68 3.48
CA PRO A 155 -6.31 3.38 3.95
C PRO A 155 -5.85 2.29 2.97
N PHE A 156 -5.42 1.17 3.52
CA PHE A 156 -5.09 -0.06 2.81
C PHE A 156 -5.55 -1.26 3.65
N GLN A 157 -5.69 -2.42 3.01
CA GLN A 157 -6.03 -3.64 3.74
C GLN A 157 -4.75 -4.45 3.98
N ASN A 158 -4.54 -4.85 5.24
CA ASN A 158 -3.50 -5.80 5.62
C ASN A 158 -4.18 -7.06 6.15
N TRP A 159 -4.03 -8.15 5.43
CA TRP A 159 -4.73 -9.40 5.72
C TRP A 159 -3.99 -10.31 6.70
N THR A 160 -2.73 -10.04 7.01
CA THR A 160 -1.88 -10.91 7.85
C THR A 160 -1.39 -10.24 9.12
N ARG A 161 -1.78 -8.97 9.36
CA ARG A 161 -1.26 -8.18 10.48
C ARG A 161 -1.52 -8.79 11.87
N ALA A 162 -2.71 -9.30 12.12
CA ALA A 162 -3.13 -9.79 13.45
C ALA A 162 -3.12 -11.30 13.56
N SER A 163 -3.60 -11.99 12.52
CA SER A 163 -3.57 -13.45 12.39
C SER A 163 -3.49 -13.79 10.89
N ALA A 164 -2.97 -14.97 10.60
CA ALA A 164 -3.01 -15.51 9.25
C ALA A 164 -4.40 -16.07 8.91
N ASP A 165 -5.24 -16.33 9.92
CA ASP A 165 -6.59 -16.90 9.75
C ASP A 165 -7.50 -15.88 9.06
N LEU A 166 -7.99 -16.23 7.90
CA LEU A 166 -8.77 -15.33 7.06
C LEU A 166 -10.15 -15.89 6.76
N LEU A 167 -11.12 -14.97 6.72
CA LEU A 167 -12.47 -15.29 6.27
C LEU A 167 -12.58 -15.05 4.76
N GLY A 168 -12.64 -16.13 4.00
CA GLY A 168 -12.95 -16.09 2.58
C GLY A 168 -14.45 -15.93 2.36
N SER A 169 -14.89 -14.90 1.64
CA SER A 169 -16.28 -14.73 1.23
C SER A 169 -16.45 -14.98 -0.26
N VAL A 170 -17.47 -15.76 -0.60
CA VAL A 170 -17.93 -16.00 -1.97
C VAL A 170 -19.33 -15.43 -2.09
N PHE A 171 -19.55 -14.54 -3.04
CA PHE A 171 -20.86 -13.99 -3.36
C PHE A 171 -21.43 -14.69 -4.57
N LEU A 172 -22.69 -15.11 -4.47
CA LEU A 172 -23.47 -15.70 -5.56
C LEU A 172 -24.77 -14.92 -5.72
N HIS A 173 -25.13 -14.60 -6.96
CA HIS A 173 -26.42 -14.01 -7.29
C HIS A 173 -27.30 -15.10 -7.89
N VAL A 174 -28.43 -15.36 -7.26
CA VAL A 174 -29.35 -16.44 -7.62
C VAL A 174 -30.79 -15.92 -7.73
N ASP A 175 -31.65 -16.66 -8.44
CA ASP A 175 -33.07 -16.35 -8.49
C ASP A 175 -33.77 -16.62 -7.14
N TYR A 176 -34.90 -15.95 -6.89
CA TYR A 176 -35.71 -16.12 -5.69
C TYR A 176 -36.26 -17.53 -5.50
N THR A 177 -36.26 -18.34 -6.54
CA THR A 177 -36.69 -19.75 -6.50
C THR A 177 -35.67 -20.69 -5.88
N VAL A 178 -34.49 -20.21 -5.52
CA VAL A 178 -33.40 -21.05 -5.00
C VAL A 178 -33.77 -21.75 -3.67
N PRO A 179 -33.63 -23.08 -3.55
CA PRO A 179 -33.87 -23.79 -2.32
C PRO A 179 -32.67 -23.65 -1.37
N LEU A 180 -32.73 -22.73 -0.43
CA LEU A 180 -31.61 -22.42 0.48
C LEU A 180 -31.18 -23.62 1.36
N GLY A 181 -32.11 -24.50 1.74
CA GLY A 181 -31.79 -25.66 2.56
C GLY A 181 -30.83 -26.65 1.89
N PRO A 182 -31.13 -27.14 0.69
CA PRO A 182 -30.21 -27.96 -0.11
C PRO A 182 -28.87 -27.27 -0.37
N LEU A 183 -28.88 -26.00 -0.71
CA LEU A 183 -27.64 -25.23 -0.99
C LEU A 183 -26.74 -25.13 0.24
N ARG A 184 -27.32 -24.93 1.43
CA ARG A 184 -26.54 -24.92 2.70
C ARG A 184 -25.92 -26.27 2.99
N ARG A 185 -26.64 -27.38 2.71
CA ARG A 185 -26.09 -28.74 2.89
C ARG A 185 -24.95 -29.00 1.92
N GLU A 186 -25.11 -28.59 0.68
CA GLU A 186 -24.05 -28.75 -0.32
C GLU A 186 -22.82 -27.92 0.04
N PHE A 187 -22.98 -26.66 0.45
CA PHE A 187 -21.87 -25.84 0.92
C PHE A 187 -21.12 -26.49 2.08
N ALA A 188 -21.86 -27.06 3.04
CA ALA A 188 -21.24 -27.79 4.14
C ALA A 188 -20.45 -29.00 3.65
N ARG A 189 -21.01 -29.79 2.72
CA ARG A 189 -20.33 -30.96 2.12
C ARG A 189 -19.04 -30.54 1.39
N ILE A 190 -19.10 -29.48 0.58
CA ILE A 190 -17.93 -28.95 -0.14
C ILE A 190 -16.80 -28.60 0.81
N LEU A 191 -17.12 -27.91 1.91
CA LEU A 191 -16.11 -27.54 2.91
C LEU A 191 -15.57 -28.78 3.65
N ASP A 192 -16.43 -29.70 4.09
CA ASP A 192 -16.00 -30.89 4.82
C ASP A 192 -15.04 -31.78 3.99
N GLU A 193 -15.14 -31.75 2.67
CA GLU A 193 -14.27 -32.47 1.71
C GLU A 193 -13.04 -31.65 1.27
N SER A 194 -13.03 -30.33 1.49
CA SER A 194 -11.95 -29.46 1.03
C SER A 194 -10.70 -29.57 1.91
N PRO A 195 -9.51 -29.75 1.33
CA PRO A 195 -8.25 -29.70 2.06
C PRO A 195 -7.86 -28.25 2.49
N TYR A 196 -8.53 -27.23 1.97
CA TYR A 196 -8.22 -25.81 2.21
C TYR A 196 -8.97 -25.22 3.40
N TRP A 197 -10.00 -25.92 3.94
CA TRP A 197 -10.80 -25.44 5.05
C TRP A 197 -10.16 -25.76 6.40
N ASP A 198 -10.01 -24.78 7.27
CA ASP A 198 -9.45 -24.90 8.63
C ASP A 198 -10.45 -25.39 9.68
N ARG A 199 -11.72 -25.62 9.29
CA ARG A 199 -12.82 -26.13 10.10
C ARG A 199 -13.33 -25.19 11.19
N GLN A 200 -13.04 -23.88 11.12
CA GLN A 200 -13.48 -22.92 12.12
C GLN A 200 -14.80 -22.25 11.75
N VAL A 201 -14.90 -21.63 10.58
CA VAL A 201 -16.09 -20.88 10.15
C VAL A 201 -16.70 -21.47 8.90
N LYS A 202 -18.03 -21.72 8.94
CA LYS A 202 -18.84 -22.27 7.86
C LYS A 202 -20.24 -21.66 7.90
N VAL A 203 -20.51 -20.63 7.09
CA VAL A 203 -21.80 -19.92 7.12
C VAL A 203 -22.25 -19.57 5.69
N LEU A 204 -23.50 -19.92 5.32
CA LEU A 204 -24.14 -19.46 4.09
C LEU A 204 -25.42 -18.71 4.41
N GLN A 205 -25.46 -17.42 4.04
CA GLN A 205 -26.54 -16.49 4.34
C GLN A 205 -26.99 -15.75 3.11
N VAL A 206 -28.25 -15.33 3.08
CA VAL A 206 -28.75 -14.29 2.18
C VAL A 206 -28.31 -12.95 2.77
N THR A 207 -27.54 -12.18 2.02
CA THR A 207 -27.02 -10.88 2.46
C THR A 207 -27.77 -9.70 1.86
N ASP A 208 -28.42 -9.89 0.71
CA ASP A 208 -29.21 -8.87 0.06
C ASP A 208 -30.33 -9.48 -0.79
N ALA A 209 -31.41 -8.73 -0.98
CA ALA A 209 -32.54 -9.08 -1.83
C ALA A 209 -32.74 -7.95 -2.86
N LYS A 210 -32.16 -8.11 -4.04
CA LYS A 210 -32.21 -7.14 -5.14
C LYS A 210 -33.47 -7.35 -5.97
N GLU A 211 -33.76 -6.43 -6.85
CA GLU A 211 -34.99 -6.45 -7.67
C GLU A 211 -35.24 -7.79 -8.40
N HIS A 212 -34.18 -8.42 -8.91
CA HIS A 212 -34.28 -9.64 -9.71
C HIS A 212 -33.52 -10.84 -9.13
N THR A 213 -32.69 -10.66 -8.10
CA THR A 213 -31.83 -11.70 -7.54
C THR A 213 -31.70 -11.61 -6.04
N LEU A 214 -31.47 -12.75 -5.41
CA LEU A 214 -30.92 -12.83 -4.05
C LEU A 214 -29.41 -12.85 -4.11
N GLU A 215 -28.75 -12.08 -3.26
CA GLU A 215 -27.31 -12.19 -3.02
C GLU A 215 -27.08 -13.15 -1.86
N LEU A 216 -26.32 -14.19 -2.13
CA LEU A 216 -25.87 -15.16 -1.12
C LEU A 216 -24.41 -14.93 -0.83
N ARG A 217 -24.05 -14.92 0.46
CA ARG A 217 -22.67 -14.92 0.92
C ARG A 217 -22.34 -16.25 1.57
N ALA A 218 -21.43 -17.01 0.96
CA ALA A 218 -20.78 -18.17 1.55
C ALA A 218 -19.48 -17.72 2.21
N LEU A 219 -19.38 -17.89 3.54
CA LEU A 219 -18.26 -17.48 4.36
C LEU A 219 -17.58 -18.71 4.92
N ALA A 220 -16.28 -18.86 4.66
CA ALA A 220 -15.45 -19.93 5.18
C ALA A 220 -14.09 -19.39 5.62
N SER A 221 -13.53 -19.95 6.69
CA SER A 221 -12.19 -19.62 7.19
C SER A 221 -11.12 -20.47 6.52
N ALA A 222 -9.91 -19.95 6.47
CA ALA A 222 -8.72 -20.66 5.99
C ALA A 222 -7.48 -20.21 6.76
N VAL A 223 -6.46 -21.07 6.81
CA VAL A 223 -5.24 -20.86 7.60
C VAL A 223 -4.41 -19.67 7.14
N ASP A 224 -4.42 -19.36 5.84
CA ASP A 224 -3.66 -18.27 5.25
C ASP A 224 -4.33 -17.68 4.00
N ALA A 225 -3.78 -16.57 3.50
CA ALA A 225 -4.34 -15.82 2.38
C ALA A 225 -4.35 -16.59 1.04
N SER A 226 -3.34 -17.41 0.78
CA SER A 226 -3.27 -18.24 -0.45
C SER A 226 -4.33 -19.33 -0.40
N THR A 227 -4.38 -20.05 0.71
CA THR A 227 -5.37 -21.10 0.96
C THR A 227 -6.80 -20.54 0.96
N ALA A 228 -7.02 -19.33 1.50
CA ALA A 228 -8.31 -18.65 1.44
C ALA A 228 -8.74 -18.33 0.00
N TRP A 229 -7.80 -17.99 -0.87
CA TRP A 229 -8.09 -17.75 -2.28
C TRP A 229 -8.54 -19.05 -2.98
N ASP A 230 -7.76 -20.11 -2.81
CA ASP A 230 -8.05 -21.42 -3.42
C ASP A 230 -9.38 -21.97 -2.93
N LEU A 231 -9.67 -21.88 -1.62
CA LEU A 231 -10.94 -22.25 -1.04
C LEU A 231 -12.11 -21.47 -1.64
N ARG A 232 -11.96 -20.17 -1.86
CA ARG A 232 -13.00 -19.34 -2.48
C ARG A 232 -13.27 -19.75 -3.93
N CYS A 233 -12.24 -20.09 -4.69
CA CYS A 233 -12.39 -20.59 -6.06
C CYS A 233 -13.11 -21.93 -6.07
N GLU A 234 -12.66 -22.90 -5.27
CA GLU A 234 -13.28 -24.21 -5.15
C GLU A 234 -14.76 -24.13 -4.76
N VAL A 235 -15.07 -23.36 -3.70
CA VAL A 235 -16.45 -23.18 -3.22
C VAL A 235 -17.31 -22.55 -4.30
N ARG A 236 -16.83 -21.53 -5.00
CA ARG A 236 -17.57 -20.86 -6.07
C ARG A 236 -17.88 -21.81 -7.21
N GLU A 237 -16.90 -22.53 -7.71
CA GLU A 237 -17.02 -23.45 -8.82
C GLU A 237 -18.00 -24.57 -8.49
N LYS A 238 -17.83 -25.25 -7.36
CA LYS A 238 -18.69 -26.35 -6.96
C LYS A 238 -20.14 -25.93 -6.66
N LEU A 239 -20.35 -24.76 -6.05
CA LEU A 239 -21.71 -24.24 -5.83
C LEU A 239 -22.39 -23.85 -7.14
N VAL A 240 -21.68 -23.27 -8.10
CA VAL A 240 -22.21 -22.97 -9.45
C VAL A 240 -22.55 -24.25 -10.17
N GLU A 241 -21.67 -25.26 -10.17
CA GLU A 241 -21.93 -26.56 -10.79
C GLU A 241 -23.15 -27.25 -10.16
N PHE A 242 -23.27 -27.24 -8.84
CA PHE A 242 -24.41 -27.78 -8.13
C PHE A 242 -25.73 -27.11 -8.54
N LEU A 243 -25.75 -25.78 -8.65
CA LEU A 243 -26.93 -25.04 -9.09
C LEU A 243 -27.28 -25.36 -10.54
N GLN A 244 -26.30 -25.39 -11.43
CA GLN A 244 -26.52 -25.72 -12.85
C GLN A 244 -27.11 -27.11 -13.05
N LYS A 245 -26.62 -28.08 -12.26
CA LYS A 245 -27.03 -29.48 -12.40
C LYS A 245 -28.39 -29.77 -11.74
N ASN A 246 -28.65 -29.23 -10.55
CA ASN A 246 -29.79 -29.62 -9.75
C ASN A 246 -30.92 -28.58 -9.72
N TYR A 247 -30.60 -27.32 -9.97
CA TYR A 247 -31.53 -26.18 -9.85
C TYR A 247 -31.27 -25.11 -10.93
N PRO A 248 -31.30 -25.49 -12.23
CA PRO A 248 -31.01 -24.55 -13.32
C PRO A 248 -31.99 -23.37 -13.37
N GLU A 249 -33.20 -23.54 -12.84
CA GLU A 249 -34.21 -22.48 -12.70
C GLU A 249 -33.84 -21.42 -11.66
N SER A 250 -32.92 -21.74 -10.75
CA SER A 250 -32.44 -20.82 -9.71
C SER A 250 -31.26 -19.94 -10.17
N LEU A 251 -30.80 -20.09 -11.41
CA LEU A 251 -29.84 -19.15 -12.00
C LEU A 251 -30.56 -17.83 -12.37
N PRO A 252 -29.85 -16.68 -12.33
CA PRO A 252 -30.44 -15.39 -12.63
C PRO A 252 -31.15 -15.36 -13.98
N ARG A 253 -32.41 -14.92 -14.00
CA ARG A 253 -33.24 -14.82 -15.22
C ARG A 253 -33.82 -13.43 -15.34
N ALA A 254 -33.88 -12.90 -16.58
CA ALA A 254 -34.69 -11.73 -16.88
C ALA A 254 -36.15 -12.16 -17.02
N ARG A 255 -37.05 -11.57 -16.25
CA ARG A 255 -38.50 -11.73 -16.38
C ARG A 255 -39.03 -10.55 -17.16
N ALA A 256 -39.58 -10.79 -18.36
CA ALA A 256 -40.25 -9.79 -19.16
C ALA A 256 -41.72 -10.19 -19.32
N GLU A 257 -42.65 -9.37 -18.88
CA GLU A 257 -44.08 -9.52 -19.22
C GLU A 257 -44.32 -8.85 -20.58
N LEU A 258 -44.60 -9.66 -21.59
CA LEU A 258 -44.99 -9.16 -22.90
C LEU A 258 -46.51 -8.90 -22.87
N TYR A 259 -46.89 -7.67 -22.74
CA TYR A 259 -48.30 -7.26 -22.98
C TYR A 259 -48.56 -7.30 -24.51
N PRO A 260 -49.55 -8.09 -24.98
CA PRO A 260 -49.94 -8.01 -26.38
C PRO A 260 -50.46 -6.61 -26.65
N THR A 261 -49.78 -5.88 -27.51
CA THR A 261 -50.33 -4.62 -28.04
C THR A 261 -51.65 -4.99 -28.71
N ALA A 262 -52.78 -4.50 -28.14
CA ALA A 262 -54.08 -4.61 -28.79
C ALA A 262 -53.92 -4.04 -30.19
N SER A 263 -54.02 -4.92 -31.21
CA SER A 263 -54.06 -4.52 -32.60
C SER A 263 -55.33 -3.71 -32.76
N GLY A 264 -55.20 -2.37 -32.65
CA GLY A 264 -56.30 -1.43 -32.93
C GLY A 264 -56.69 -1.52 -34.36
N GLY A 265 -57.66 -2.39 -34.66
CA GLY A 265 -58.48 -2.33 -35.86
C GLY A 265 -59.37 -1.08 -35.81
N GLY A 266 -58.72 0.08 -35.96
CA GLY A 266 -59.45 1.34 -36.22
C GLY A 266 -59.91 1.36 -37.67
N SER A 267 -61.10 0.86 -37.95
CA SER A 267 -61.83 1.18 -39.16
C SER A 267 -62.05 2.69 -39.28
N LEU A 268 -61.38 3.31 -40.23
CA LEU A 268 -61.63 4.70 -40.61
C LEU A 268 -63.11 4.85 -41.03
N PRO A 269 -63.90 5.80 -40.51
CA PRO A 269 -65.21 6.07 -41.03
C PRO A 269 -65.08 6.66 -42.42
N ARG A 270 -65.74 5.99 -43.41
CA ARG A 270 -65.90 6.50 -44.76
C ARG A 270 -66.74 7.79 -44.68
N GLY A 271 -66.13 8.89 -45.05
CA GLY A 271 -66.85 10.15 -45.31
C GLY A 271 -67.85 9.99 -46.43
N THR A 272 -69.08 10.32 -46.15
CA THR A 272 -70.13 10.54 -47.14
C THR A 272 -69.92 11.86 -47.85
N PRO A 273 -70.06 11.91 -49.19
CA PRO A 273 -70.04 13.18 -49.91
C PRO A 273 -71.42 13.85 -49.84
N GLY A 274 -71.44 15.14 -49.53
CA GLY A 274 -72.55 16.04 -49.63
C GLY A 274 -72.02 17.44 -49.95
#